data_f209dd64bd56af5f89121bffda912294
#
_entry.id   f209dd64bd56af5f89121bffda912294
#
_cell.length_a   1.000
_cell.length_b   1.000
_cell.length_c   1.000
_cell.angle_alpha   90.00
_cell.angle_beta   90.00
_cell.angle_gamma   90.00
#
_symmetry.space_group_name_H-M   'P 1'
#
loop_
_entity.id
_entity.type
_entity.pdbx_description
1 polymer ?
#
loop_
_entity_poly.entity_id
_entity_poly.type
_entity_poly.pdbx_seq_one_letter_code
_entity_poly.pdbx_strand_id
1 'polypeptide(L)'
;IQQIHIVGEYANMMVKDYHAAQQFVKDYFQMDYRRFVTKYFKGERLNEISRNLTPAKHKELFGHLSACQKQIIADKETRCIVVAAGPGSGKTRVLVHKLASLLLLEDVKHEQLLMLTFSRAAATEFKQRLLQLVGNAAHFVEIKTFHAYCFDLLGRIGNLEDAKNVV
;
A
#
# COMPACT_ATOMS: atom_id res chain seq x y z
N ILE A 1 5.35 3.41 14.16
CA ILE A 1 4.33 2.80 15.04
C ILE A 1 4.79 1.43 15.49
N GLN A 2 5.13 0.52 14.59
CA GLN A 2 5.57 -0.85 14.93
C GLN A 2 6.75 -0.86 15.91
N GLN A 3 7.77 -0.04 15.67
CA GLN A 3 8.93 0.08 16.56
C GLN A 3 8.56 0.54 17.97
N ILE A 4 7.61 1.46 18.10
CA ILE A 4 7.15 1.94 19.41
C ILE A 4 6.49 0.82 20.21
N HIS A 5 5.67 -0.01 19.57
CA HIS A 5 5.04 -1.17 20.22
C HIS A 5 6.07 -2.23 20.63
N ILE A 6 7.08 -2.49 19.77
CA ILE A 6 8.17 -3.44 20.08
C ILE A 6 9.00 -2.94 21.27
N VAL A 7 9.40 -1.67 21.25
CA VAL A 7 10.17 -1.07 22.36
C VAL A 7 9.34 -1.04 23.66
N GLY A 8 8.06 -0.71 23.58
CA GLY A 8 7.16 -0.73 24.74
C GLY A 8 7.00 -2.12 25.35
N GLU A 9 6.87 -3.17 24.53
CA GLU A 9 6.77 -4.55 25.03
C GLU A 9 8.10 -5.02 25.63
N TYR A 10 9.23 -4.70 25.00
CA TYR A 10 10.55 -4.96 25.55
C TYR A 10 10.74 -4.30 26.92
N ALA A 11 10.37 -3.03 27.07
CA ALA A 11 10.47 -2.31 28.33
C ALA A 11 9.60 -2.95 29.43
N ASN A 12 8.38 -3.35 29.08
CA ASN A 12 7.49 -4.09 30.01
C ASN A 12 8.09 -5.43 30.46
N MET A 13 8.72 -6.17 29.56
CA MET A 13 9.40 -7.43 29.88
C MET A 13 10.63 -7.19 30.74
N MET A 14 11.44 -6.17 30.45
CA MET A 14 12.63 -5.83 31.23
C MET A 14 12.33 -5.58 32.72
N VAL A 15 11.20 -4.96 32.99
CA VAL A 15 10.77 -4.68 34.38
C VAL A 15 10.29 -5.94 35.08
N LYS A 16 9.70 -6.91 34.35
CA LYS A 16 9.06 -8.10 34.93
C LYS A 16 9.96 -9.33 34.94
N ASP A 17 10.67 -9.57 33.86
CA ASP A 17 11.50 -10.76 33.66
C ASP A 17 12.62 -10.47 32.65
N TYR A 18 13.81 -10.27 33.16
CA TYR A 18 15.01 -9.98 32.36
C TYR A 18 15.33 -11.09 31.35
N HIS A 19 15.14 -12.36 31.72
CA HIS A 19 15.42 -13.49 30.81
C HIS A 19 14.45 -13.54 29.64
N ALA A 20 13.15 -13.27 29.92
CA ALA A 20 12.14 -13.14 28.87
C ALA A 20 12.45 -11.98 27.93
N ALA A 21 12.93 -10.84 28.46
CA ALA A 21 13.34 -9.70 27.64
C ALA A 21 14.56 -10.00 26.76
N GLN A 22 15.55 -10.75 27.27
CA GLN A 22 16.67 -11.21 26.45
C GLN A 22 16.22 -12.14 25.32
N GLN A 23 15.31 -13.07 25.61
CA GLN A 23 14.77 -13.98 24.58
C GLN A 23 13.96 -13.21 23.53
N PHE A 24 13.19 -12.20 23.94
CA PHE A 24 12.46 -11.32 23.04
C PHE A 24 13.38 -10.64 22.01
N VAL A 25 14.53 -10.10 22.47
CA VAL A 25 15.51 -9.47 21.59
C VAL A 25 16.16 -10.48 20.65
N LYS A 26 16.54 -11.66 21.14
CA LYS A 26 17.08 -12.72 20.27
C LYS A 26 16.08 -13.13 19.18
N ASP A 27 14.84 -13.34 19.55
CA ASP A 27 13.78 -13.71 18.62
C ASP A 27 13.49 -12.62 17.60
N TYR A 28 13.55 -11.34 17.98
CA TYR A 28 13.39 -10.21 17.07
C TYR A 28 14.41 -10.22 15.92
N PHE A 29 15.67 -10.57 16.20
CA PHE A 29 16.71 -10.64 15.20
C PHE A 29 16.79 -11.95 14.44
N GLN A 30 16.29 -13.05 15.00
CA GLN A 30 16.44 -14.40 14.44
C GLN A 30 15.20 -14.94 13.76
N MET A 31 14.00 -14.45 14.13
CA MET A 31 12.74 -14.96 13.59
C MET A 31 12.25 -14.11 12.42
N ASP A 32 11.43 -14.72 11.56
CA ASP A 32 10.59 -13.98 10.63
C ASP A 32 9.67 -13.01 11.38
N TYR A 33 9.54 -11.77 10.87
CA TYR A 33 8.81 -10.70 11.55
C TYR A 33 7.35 -11.07 11.87
N ARG A 34 6.65 -11.76 10.95
CA ARG A 34 5.25 -12.18 11.19
C ARG A 34 5.15 -13.18 12.33
N ARG A 35 6.06 -14.15 12.37
CA ARG A 35 6.14 -15.13 13.47
C ARG A 35 6.48 -14.46 14.79
N PHE A 36 7.42 -13.52 14.79
CA PHE A 36 7.77 -12.73 15.97
C PHE A 36 6.57 -11.97 16.52
N VAL A 37 5.86 -11.21 15.67
CA VAL A 37 4.69 -10.43 16.07
C VAL A 37 3.59 -11.34 16.62
N THR A 38 3.29 -12.46 15.97
CA THR A 38 2.27 -13.41 16.42
C THR A 38 2.64 -14.07 17.75
N LYS A 39 3.94 -14.28 18.02
CA LYS A 39 4.42 -14.87 19.29
C LYS A 39 4.23 -13.93 20.48
N TYR A 40 4.58 -12.66 20.33
CA TYR A 40 4.68 -11.70 21.42
C TYR A 40 3.47 -10.77 21.57
N PHE A 41 2.71 -10.55 20.51
CA PHE A 41 1.55 -9.66 20.50
C PHE A 41 0.27 -10.47 20.28
N LYS A 42 -0.70 -10.36 21.19
CA LYS A 42 -1.98 -11.10 21.14
C LYS A 42 -3.17 -10.15 21.24
N GLY A 43 -4.31 -10.55 20.70
CA GLY A 43 -5.56 -9.81 20.80
C GLY A 43 -5.47 -8.41 20.18
N GLU A 44 -5.94 -7.40 20.91
CA GLU A 44 -5.95 -6.00 20.45
C GLU A 44 -4.55 -5.46 20.13
N ARG A 45 -3.54 -5.85 20.89
CA ARG A 45 -2.14 -5.44 20.63
C ARG A 45 -1.59 -5.97 19.30
N LEU A 46 -2.00 -7.16 18.89
CA LEU A 46 -1.65 -7.69 17.56
C LEU A 46 -2.27 -6.82 16.46
N ASN A 47 -3.51 -6.39 16.63
CA ASN A 47 -4.17 -5.49 15.71
C ASN A 47 -3.52 -4.10 15.68
N GLU A 48 -3.06 -3.59 16.81
CA GLU A 48 -2.38 -2.29 16.90
C GLU A 48 -1.02 -2.30 16.20
N ILE A 49 -0.19 -3.31 16.45
CA ILE A 49 1.14 -3.42 15.82
C ILE A 49 1.03 -3.72 14.32
N SER A 50 -0.04 -4.38 13.89
CA SER A 50 -0.32 -4.67 12.48
C SER A 50 -0.89 -3.46 11.73
N ARG A 51 -1.26 -2.39 12.42
CA ARG A 51 -1.73 -1.15 11.79
C ARG A 51 -0.56 -0.36 11.22
N ASN A 52 -0.55 -0.20 9.91
CA ASN A 52 0.44 0.62 9.22
C ASN A 52 0.18 2.13 9.37
N LEU A 53 -1.02 2.52 9.82
CA LEU A 53 -1.44 3.91 10.01
C LEU A 53 -2.05 4.15 11.39
N THR A 54 -1.79 5.35 11.96
CA THR A 54 -2.52 5.81 13.14
C THR A 54 -3.98 6.10 12.79
N PRO A 55 -4.93 6.00 13.76
CA PRO A 55 -6.32 6.40 13.54
C PRO A 55 -6.47 7.83 13.03
N ALA A 56 -5.65 8.76 13.51
CA ALA A 56 -5.62 10.15 13.06
C ALA A 56 -5.23 10.24 11.57
N LYS A 57 -4.16 9.55 11.16
CA LYS A 57 -3.70 9.54 9.76
C LYS A 57 -4.70 8.83 8.85
N HIS A 58 -5.31 7.75 9.32
CA HIS A 58 -6.39 7.07 8.59
C HIS A 58 -7.58 8.02 8.36
N LYS A 59 -8.00 8.78 9.39
CA LYS A 59 -9.09 9.77 9.28
C LYS A 59 -8.71 10.90 8.32
N GLU A 60 -7.49 11.39 8.37
CA GLU A 60 -6.97 12.41 7.44
C GLU A 60 -7.06 11.92 5.99
N LEU A 61 -6.56 10.71 5.71
CA LEU A 61 -6.50 10.16 4.35
C LEU A 61 -7.88 9.76 3.81
N PHE A 62 -8.72 9.11 4.61
CA PHE A 62 -9.95 8.48 4.14
C PHE A 62 -11.24 9.11 4.71
N GLY A 63 -11.13 10.02 5.69
CA GLY A 63 -12.29 10.58 6.41
C GLY A 63 -13.25 11.35 5.54
N HIS A 64 -12.73 12.06 4.53
CA HIS A 64 -13.48 12.94 3.63
C HIS A 64 -14.13 12.23 2.43
N LEU A 65 -13.98 10.92 2.32
CA LEU A 65 -14.59 10.11 1.27
C LEU A 65 -16.05 9.79 1.59
N SER A 66 -16.89 9.71 0.54
CA SER A 66 -18.29 9.27 0.68
C SER A 66 -18.38 7.80 1.11
N ALA A 67 -19.54 7.39 1.63
CA ALA A 67 -19.77 6.00 2.04
C ALA A 67 -19.53 5.01 0.89
N CYS A 68 -20.05 5.29 -0.30
CA CYS A 68 -19.82 4.47 -1.49
C CYS A 68 -18.34 4.38 -1.87
N GLN A 69 -17.61 5.51 -1.84
CA GLN A 69 -16.17 5.53 -2.12
C GLN A 69 -15.39 4.71 -1.10
N LYS A 70 -15.73 4.81 0.18
CA LYS A 70 -15.12 4.00 1.25
C LYS A 70 -15.36 2.52 1.06
N GLN A 71 -16.58 2.14 0.66
CA GLN A 71 -16.93 0.75 0.39
C GLN A 71 -16.07 0.16 -0.74
N ILE A 72 -15.92 0.87 -1.87
CA ILE A 72 -15.06 0.44 -2.99
C ILE A 72 -13.60 0.29 -2.54
N ILE A 73 -13.09 1.23 -1.75
CA ILE A 73 -11.71 1.21 -1.28
C ILE A 73 -11.47 0.07 -0.29
N ALA A 74 -12.42 -0.19 0.59
CA ALA A 74 -12.33 -1.24 1.61
C ALA A 74 -12.55 -2.66 1.07
N ASP A 75 -13.11 -2.81 -0.12
CA ASP A 75 -13.35 -4.12 -0.75
C ASP A 75 -12.02 -4.82 -1.06
N LYS A 76 -11.81 -5.99 -0.47
CA LYS A 76 -10.60 -6.83 -0.62
C LYS A 76 -10.86 -8.16 -1.30
N GLU A 77 -12.13 -8.52 -1.44
CA GLU A 77 -12.54 -9.84 -1.89
C GLU A 77 -12.94 -9.86 -3.37
N THR A 78 -13.46 -8.75 -3.87
CA THR A 78 -13.92 -8.64 -5.23
C THR A 78 -12.76 -8.61 -6.22
N ARG A 79 -12.70 -9.63 -7.08
CA ARG A 79 -11.61 -9.76 -8.07
C ARG A 79 -11.66 -8.69 -9.17
N CYS A 80 -12.83 -8.20 -9.52
CA CYS A 80 -13.03 -7.19 -10.56
C CYS A 80 -14.07 -6.18 -10.10
N ILE A 81 -13.70 -4.90 -10.00
CA ILE A 81 -14.60 -3.81 -9.62
C ILE A 81 -14.74 -2.87 -10.82
N VAL A 82 -15.97 -2.69 -11.29
CA VAL A 82 -16.33 -1.72 -12.33
C VAL A 82 -17.02 -0.53 -11.67
N VAL A 83 -16.42 0.67 -11.82
CA VAL A 83 -16.98 1.91 -11.25
C VAL A 83 -17.58 2.75 -12.36
N ALA A 84 -18.92 2.68 -12.53
CA ALA A 84 -19.66 3.55 -13.41
C ALA A 84 -20.00 4.86 -12.69
N ALA A 85 -19.43 5.98 -13.16
CA ALA A 85 -19.59 7.26 -12.49
C ALA A 85 -19.49 8.43 -13.49
N GLY A 86 -20.33 9.43 -13.32
CA GLY A 86 -20.39 10.63 -14.16
C GLY A 86 -19.15 11.55 -14.02
N PRO A 87 -19.01 12.57 -14.85
CA PRO A 87 -18.00 13.62 -14.69
C PRO A 87 -18.10 14.26 -13.30
N GLY A 88 -16.96 14.59 -12.69
CA GLY A 88 -16.93 15.26 -11.37
C GLY A 88 -17.25 14.37 -10.16
N SER A 89 -17.65 13.11 -10.33
CA SER A 89 -17.99 12.17 -9.25
C SER A 89 -16.80 11.73 -8.38
N GLY A 90 -15.58 12.09 -8.75
CA GLY A 90 -14.37 11.72 -8.02
C GLY A 90 -13.78 10.35 -8.38
N LYS A 91 -14.00 9.83 -9.59
CA LYS A 91 -13.41 8.56 -10.06
C LYS A 91 -11.90 8.48 -9.81
N THR A 92 -11.15 9.49 -10.22
CA THR A 92 -9.70 9.57 -10.00
C THR A 92 -9.36 9.53 -8.51
N ARG A 93 -10.14 10.22 -7.67
CA ARG A 93 -9.97 10.19 -6.22
C ARG A 93 -10.12 8.77 -5.66
N VAL A 94 -11.14 8.03 -6.06
CA VAL A 94 -11.34 6.65 -5.61
C VAL A 94 -10.15 5.76 -5.98
N LEU A 95 -9.67 5.85 -7.21
CA LEU A 95 -8.53 5.06 -7.69
C LEU A 95 -7.24 5.40 -6.92
N VAL A 96 -6.93 6.69 -6.72
CA VAL A 96 -5.76 7.12 -5.94
C VAL A 96 -5.84 6.60 -4.51
N HIS A 97 -7.00 6.73 -3.86
CA HIS A 97 -7.18 6.25 -2.48
C HIS A 97 -7.20 4.72 -2.38
N LYS A 98 -7.69 4.01 -3.40
CA LYS A 98 -7.58 2.54 -3.46
C LYS A 98 -6.12 2.10 -3.52
N LEU A 99 -5.30 2.70 -4.38
CA LEU A 99 -3.86 2.43 -4.41
C LEU A 99 -3.16 2.79 -3.09
N ALA A 100 -3.50 3.93 -2.51
CA ALA A 100 -2.97 4.32 -1.20
C ALA A 100 -3.37 3.31 -0.10
N SER A 101 -4.60 2.80 -0.12
CA SER A 101 -5.07 1.76 0.80
C SER A 101 -4.27 0.46 0.63
N LEU A 102 -4.06 0.00 -0.60
CA LEU A 102 -3.28 -1.20 -0.89
C LEU A 102 -1.85 -1.09 -0.36
N LEU A 103 -1.19 0.04 -0.57
CA LEU A 103 0.18 0.29 -0.12
C LEU A 103 0.29 0.45 1.40
N LEU A 104 -0.66 1.17 2.03
CA LEU A 104 -0.54 1.60 3.42
C LEU A 104 -1.24 0.67 4.42
N LEU A 105 -2.31 -0.02 4.00
CA LEU A 105 -3.14 -0.83 4.88
C LEU A 105 -3.04 -2.33 4.61
N GLU A 106 -2.74 -2.71 3.35
CA GLU A 106 -2.77 -4.11 2.91
C GLU A 106 -1.38 -4.69 2.66
N ASP A 107 -0.34 -3.88 2.87
CA ASP A 107 1.07 -4.27 2.68
C ASP A 107 1.37 -4.87 1.28
N VAL A 108 0.62 -4.41 0.28
CA VAL A 108 0.84 -4.81 -1.11
C VAL A 108 2.10 -4.12 -1.62
N LYS A 109 3.01 -4.88 -2.20
CA LYS A 109 4.26 -4.35 -2.74
C LYS A 109 3.99 -3.50 -3.98
N HIS A 110 4.74 -2.41 -4.13
CA HIS A 110 4.58 -1.48 -5.25
C HIS A 110 4.77 -2.14 -6.63
N GLU A 111 5.62 -3.18 -6.73
CA GLU A 111 5.82 -3.95 -7.96
C GLU A 111 4.59 -4.77 -8.39
N GLN A 112 3.65 -4.99 -7.49
CA GLN A 112 2.40 -5.71 -7.76
C GLN A 112 1.28 -4.77 -8.22
N LEU A 113 1.54 -3.45 -8.27
CA LEU A 113 0.56 -2.43 -8.61
C LEU A 113 0.88 -1.82 -9.98
N LEU A 114 -0.10 -1.87 -10.86
CA LEU A 114 -0.06 -1.23 -12.17
C LEU A 114 -1.27 -0.33 -12.34
N MET A 115 -1.03 0.94 -12.70
CA MET A 115 -2.06 1.90 -13.06
C MET A 115 -1.94 2.28 -14.53
N LEU A 116 -3.00 2.05 -15.29
CA LEU A 116 -3.08 2.41 -16.70
C LEU A 116 -4.03 3.58 -16.93
N THR A 117 -3.62 4.51 -17.78
CA THR A 117 -4.40 5.71 -18.15
C THR A 117 -4.41 5.89 -19.66
N PHE A 118 -5.34 6.73 -20.17
CA PHE A 118 -5.38 7.06 -21.58
C PHE A 118 -4.35 8.13 -22.00
N SER A 119 -4.01 9.06 -21.11
CA SER A 119 -3.16 10.18 -21.45
C SER A 119 -1.98 10.35 -20.49
N ARG A 120 -0.90 10.92 -20.97
CA ARG A 120 0.28 11.28 -20.15
C ARG A 120 -0.08 12.29 -19.05
N ALA A 121 -0.95 13.25 -19.36
CA ALA A 121 -1.42 14.25 -18.40
C ALA A 121 -2.15 13.57 -17.22
N ALA A 122 -3.05 12.62 -17.51
CA ALA A 122 -3.75 11.86 -16.47
C ALA A 122 -2.77 11.01 -15.64
N ALA A 123 -1.76 10.40 -16.24
CA ALA A 123 -0.73 9.64 -15.53
C ALA A 123 0.05 10.54 -14.55
N THR A 124 0.45 11.74 -15.02
CA THR A 124 1.19 12.71 -14.21
C THR A 124 0.33 13.22 -13.05
N GLU A 125 -0.92 13.59 -13.31
CA GLU A 125 -1.86 14.03 -12.28
C GLU A 125 -2.09 12.95 -11.23
N PHE A 126 -2.29 11.72 -11.67
CA PHE A 126 -2.48 10.58 -10.79
C PHE A 126 -1.27 10.36 -9.88
N LYS A 127 -0.06 10.40 -10.45
CA LYS A 127 1.20 10.26 -9.71
C LYS A 127 1.39 11.35 -8.66
N GLN A 128 1.11 12.60 -9.02
CA GLN A 128 1.17 13.73 -8.09
C GLN A 128 0.20 13.58 -6.91
N ARG A 129 -1.04 13.17 -7.19
CA ARG A 129 -2.04 12.92 -6.14
C ARG A 129 -1.65 11.75 -5.24
N LEU A 130 -1.09 10.67 -5.81
CA LEU A 130 -0.61 9.54 -5.02
C LEU A 130 0.57 9.93 -4.14
N LEU A 131 1.52 10.72 -4.64
CA LEU A 131 2.63 11.29 -3.87
C LEU A 131 2.17 12.07 -2.63
N GLN A 132 1.10 12.85 -2.76
CA GLN A 132 0.52 13.60 -1.64
C GLN A 132 -0.02 12.67 -0.54
N LEU A 133 -0.52 11.49 -0.89
CA LEU A 133 -1.11 10.54 0.06
C LEU A 133 -0.08 9.61 0.72
N VAL A 134 0.83 9.05 -0.07
CA VAL A 134 1.75 7.98 0.37
C VAL A 134 3.22 8.38 0.37
N GLY A 135 3.54 9.62 -0.04
CA GLY A 135 4.90 10.12 -0.10
C GLY A 135 5.76 9.35 -1.10
N ASN A 136 7.03 9.14 -0.77
CA ASN A 136 8.03 8.55 -1.67
C ASN A 136 7.67 7.16 -2.21
N ALA A 137 6.80 6.41 -1.52
CA ALA A 137 6.33 5.10 -2.00
C ALA A 137 5.61 5.19 -3.36
N ALA A 138 5.00 6.33 -3.69
CA ALA A 138 4.36 6.55 -4.99
C ALA A 138 5.33 6.51 -6.18
N HIS A 139 6.62 6.78 -5.97
CA HIS A 139 7.62 6.77 -7.04
C HIS A 139 7.83 5.36 -7.62
N PHE A 140 7.63 4.35 -6.81
CA PHE A 140 7.86 2.95 -7.17
C PHE A 140 6.63 2.27 -7.80
N VAL A 141 5.46 2.92 -7.72
CA VAL A 141 4.24 2.38 -8.38
C VAL A 141 4.33 2.64 -9.87
N GLU A 142 4.08 1.61 -10.66
CA GLU A 142 4.07 1.71 -12.13
C GLU A 142 2.78 2.37 -12.61
N ILE A 143 2.90 3.62 -13.09
CA ILE A 143 1.80 4.42 -13.63
C ILE A 143 2.15 4.80 -15.06
N LYS A 144 1.42 4.25 -16.04
CA LYS A 144 1.70 4.39 -17.47
C LYS A 144 0.44 4.63 -18.28
N THR A 145 0.63 5.13 -19.51
CA THR A 145 -0.44 5.06 -20.51
C THR A 145 -0.56 3.65 -21.08
N PHE A 146 -1.74 3.29 -21.61
CA PHE A 146 -1.92 2.02 -22.30
C PHE A 146 -0.87 1.81 -23.40
N HIS A 147 -0.60 2.84 -24.22
CA HIS A 147 0.40 2.76 -25.27
C HIS A 147 1.79 2.46 -24.70
N ALA A 148 2.25 3.21 -23.71
CA ALA A 148 3.55 2.98 -23.09
C ALA A 148 3.68 1.58 -22.49
N TYR A 149 2.63 1.09 -21.84
CA TYR A 149 2.61 -0.26 -21.29
C TYR A 149 2.68 -1.33 -22.39
N CYS A 150 1.90 -1.18 -23.47
CA CYS A 150 1.95 -2.10 -24.59
C CYS A 150 3.34 -2.14 -25.26
N PHE A 151 3.98 -1.00 -25.44
CA PHE A 151 5.35 -0.95 -25.95
C PHE A 151 6.34 -1.66 -25.03
N ASP A 152 6.27 -1.44 -23.74
CA ASP A 152 7.11 -2.13 -22.77
C ASP A 152 6.88 -3.65 -22.78
N LEU A 153 5.62 -4.06 -22.89
CA LEU A 153 5.25 -5.48 -22.96
C LEU A 153 5.81 -6.14 -24.23
N LEU A 154 5.64 -5.48 -25.40
CA LEU A 154 6.20 -5.94 -26.66
C LEU A 154 7.72 -6.01 -26.62
N GLY A 155 8.39 -5.01 -26.02
CA GLY A 155 9.84 -5.02 -25.84
C GLY A 155 10.36 -6.14 -24.93
N ARG A 156 9.51 -6.64 -24.03
CA ARG A 156 9.85 -7.80 -23.16
C ARG A 156 9.61 -9.15 -23.86
N ILE A 157 8.65 -9.21 -24.77
CA ILE A 157 8.21 -10.45 -25.45
C ILE A 157 8.87 -10.62 -26.83
N GLY A 158 9.16 -9.53 -27.55
CA GLY A 158 9.72 -9.52 -28.88
C GLY A 158 11.09 -8.83 -28.97
N ASN A 159 11.84 -9.11 -30.04
CA ASN A 159 13.06 -8.38 -30.33
C ASN A 159 12.74 -6.91 -30.57
N LEU A 160 13.40 -6.03 -29.85
CA LEU A 160 13.24 -4.56 -29.89
C LEU A 160 13.40 -3.92 -31.27
N GLU A 161 13.93 -4.64 -32.26
CA GLU A 161 14.13 -4.14 -33.64
C GLU A 161 12.82 -3.97 -34.41
N ASP A 162 11.81 -4.82 -34.13
CA ASP A 162 10.50 -4.72 -34.81
C ASP A 162 9.63 -3.59 -34.25
N ALA A 163 9.81 -3.21 -32.98
CA ALA A 163 9.00 -2.18 -32.32
C ALA A 163 9.39 -0.73 -32.72
N LYS A 164 10.59 -0.51 -33.27
CA LYS A 164 11.06 0.82 -33.72
C LYS A 164 10.50 1.25 -35.07
N ASN A 165 9.90 0.34 -35.81
CA ASN A 165 9.36 0.59 -37.15
C ASN A 165 7.85 0.84 -37.18
N VAL A 166 7.20 0.91 -36.03
CA VAL A 166 5.78 1.27 -35.89
C VAL A 166 5.69 2.71 -35.36
N VAL A 167 5.81 3.66 -36.27
CA VAL A 167 5.49 5.07 -36.03
C VAL A 167 4.21 5.40 -36.78
#